data_ec448249dc0737ea51017bfe006cbafb
#
_entry.id   ec448249dc0737ea51017bfe006cbafb
#
_cell.length_a   1.000
_cell.length_b   1.000
_cell.length_c   1.000
_cell.angle_alpha   90.00
_cell.angle_beta   90.00
_cell.angle_gamma   90.00
#
_symmetry.space_group_name_H-M   'P 1'
#
loop_
_entity.id
_entity.type
_entity.pdbx_description
1 polymer ?
#
loop_
_entity_poly.entity_id
_entity_poly.type
_entity_poly.pdbx_seq_one_letter_code
_entity_poly.pdbx_strand_id
1 'polypeptide(L)'
;MTKRLFLLVAVAWFSLLGQAETYTHYSEWMVASEMKRTPHPYNLNFSSWWPQWSYQVGVELDPMLDVYLEYNNNKVWNYLKEYPQTMVQSNGSITGYNYDEFNLDNVRPGHFLFRMYQQAPADKELKALNTLFKQLENQPRTQNGVWWHKEVYHWQVWLDGVFMGMPFYVLAAPTLKPGEEEKYYEDAVNQMTTTDQMTYDAATELWKHAWDETHSMFWADKTTGRSQHTWGRALGWYAMALVEVLETMPESYARRAELLEIFKSVMASVAKYQDESGVWYDVLDVDDPRNYLEATCSSMFCYCLLKGVRMGWIDAEYLPVGVKAFRGIVNEFVKENSDGTISLQKCCEVSGLGPENRPQRDGSFEYYMSEPVRDNDPKGVGPFMWAALEMEHLGYTVQNLFNDDVNPDGIAKNIMAHPDEMGVTYSLDGRKVGKSYKGIVIRNGNKIMCK
;
A
#
# COMPACT_ATOMS: atom_id res chain seq x y z
N MET A 1 64.06 29.67 4.76
CA MET A 1 62.76 29.80 5.48
C MET A 1 61.59 29.60 4.49
N THR A 2 61.37 28.44 3.92
CA THR A 2 60.24 28.20 2.96
C THR A 2 59.96 26.72 2.80
N LYS A 3 59.76 25.96 3.91
CA LYS A 3 59.35 24.55 3.86
C LYS A 3 58.33 24.15 4.95
N ARG A 4 57.63 25.07 5.60
CA ARG A 4 56.66 24.76 6.65
C ARG A 4 55.22 25.25 6.40
N LEU A 5 54.90 25.71 5.18
CA LEU A 5 53.57 26.26 4.88
C LEU A 5 52.69 25.35 4.01
N PHE A 6 53.18 24.18 3.60
CA PHE A 6 52.41 23.25 2.74
C PHE A 6 51.75 22.08 3.47
N LEU A 7 51.94 21.96 4.78
CA LEU A 7 51.39 20.80 5.54
C LEU A 7 50.08 21.10 6.32
N LEU A 8 49.62 22.33 6.31
CA LEU A 8 48.41 22.74 7.04
C LEU A 8 47.16 22.88 6.16
N VAL A 9 47.26 22.79 4.83
CA VAL A 9 46.13 22.88 3.90
C VAL A 9 45.58 21.50 3.56
N ALA A 10 46.35 20.42 3.72
CA ALA A 10 45.90 19.05 3.44
C ALA A 10 45.03 18.39 4.54
N VAL A 11 45.03 18.92 5.76
CA VAL A 11 44.25 18.36 6.88
C VAL A 11 42.84 18.96 6.96
N ALA A 12 42.58 20.10 6.33
CA ALA A 12 41.27 20.76 6.35
C ALA A 12 40.27 20.24 5.26
N TRP A 13 40.73 19.39 4.33
CA TRP A 13 39.88 18.84 3.27
C TRP A 13 39.33 17.45 3.57
N PHE A 14 39.77 16.82 4.65
CA PHE A 14 39.25 15.49 5.06
C PHE A 14 38.11 15.52 6.09
N SER A 15 37.70 16.70 6.54
CA SER A 15 36.60 16.86 7.52
C SER A 15 35.25 17.32 6.92
N LEU A 16 35.12 17.25 5.59
CA LEU A 16 33.87 17.52 4.85
C LEU A 16 33.33 16.28 4.14
N LEU A 17 33.76 15.07 4.51
CA LEU A 17 32.98 13.88 4.29
C LEU A 17 31.84 13.95 5.31
N GLY A 18 30.66 14.42 4.87
CA GLY A 18 29.46 14.43 5.68
C GLY A 18 29.33 13.07 6.35
N GLN A 19 29.12 13.04 7.66
CA GLN A 19 28.74 11.81 8.36
C GLN A 19 27.52 11.28 7.62
N ALA A 20 27.58 10.06 7.11
CA ALA A 20 26.42 9.38 6.57
C ALA A 20 25.33 9.42 7.66
N GLU A 21 24.16 9.94 7.35
CA GLU A 21 23.04 9.90 8.29
C GLU A 21 22.80 8.44 8.63
N THR A 22 22.87 8.10 9.92
CA THR A 22 22.56 6.75 10.39
C THR A 22 21.09 6.70 10.76
N TYR A 23 20.33 5.88 10.07
CA TYR A 23 18.91 5.67 10.35
C TYR A 23 18.71 4.58 11.39
N THR A 24 17.78 4.80 12.30
CA THR A 24 17.32 3.80 13.27
C THR A 24 16.21 2.93 12.67
N HIS A 25 15.40 3.51 11.77
CA HIS A 25 14.20 2.90 11.23
C HIS A 25 14.28 2.77 9.70
N TYR A 26 13.88 1.59 9.19
CA TYR A 26 13.83 1.34 7.76
C TYR A 26 12.81 2.22 7.04
N SER A 27 11.68 2.53 7.70
CA SER A 27 10.65 3.40 7.14
C SER A 27 11.16 4.81 6.90
N GLU A 28 11.84 5.43 7.88
CA GLU A 28 12.44 6.75 7.73
C GLU A 28 13.59 6.73 6.70
N TRP A 29 14.39 5.65 6.68
CA TRP A 29 15.49 5.52 5.73
C TRP A 29 14.99 5.43 4.29
N MET A 30 13.92 4.66 4.05
CA MET A 30 13.32 4.58 2.72
C MET A 30 12.70 5.91 2.31
N VAL A 31 11.94 6.59 3.19
CA VAL A 31 11.38 7.92 2.90
C VAL A 31 12.48 8.92 2.53
N ALA A 32 13.57 8.98 3.30
CA ALA A 32 14.69 9.87 3.01
C ALA A 32 15.38 9.51 1.68
N SER A 33 15.46 8.20 1.37
CA SER A 33 16.03 7.69 0.13
C SER A 33 15.20 8.11 -1.08
N GLU A 34 13.87 7.98 -0.99
CA GLU A 34 12.95 8.38 -2.06
C GLU A 34 12.93 9.90 -2.27
N MET A 35 12.86 10.68 -1.20
CA MET A 35 12.95 12.15 -1.28
C MET A 35 14.27 12.64 -1.90
N LYS A 36 15.37 11.90 -1.68
CA LYS A 36 16.67 12.21 -2.29
C LYS A 36 16.71 11.84 -3.77
N ARG A 37 16.13 10.69 -4.17
CA ARG A 37 16.03 10.26 -5.57
C ARG A 37 15.10 11.13 -6.37
N THR A 38 13.96 11.48 -5.78
CA THR A 38 12.87 12.22 -6.43
C THR A 38 12.51 13.45 -5.59
N PRO A 39 13.12 14.61 -5.86
CA PRO A 39 12.91 15.82 -5.07
C PRO A 39 11.48 16.36 -5.06
N HIS A 40 10.63 15.91 -6.01
CA HIS A 40 9.24 16.33 -6.14
C HIS A 40 8.29 15.13 -6.05
N PRO A 41 7.32 15.09 -5.13
CA PRO A 41 6.44 13.94 -4.89
C PRO A 41 5.60 13.54 -6.11
N TYR A 42 5.24 14.48 -6.95
CA TYR A 42 4.46 14.22 -8.16
C TYR A 42 5.26 13.56 -9.30
N ASN A 43 6.55 13.33 -9.12
CA ASN A 43 7.44 12.65 -10.06
C ASN A 43 7.96 11.31 -9.49
N LEU A 44 7.46 10.83 -8.37
CA LEU A 44 7.92 9.59 -7.77
C LEU A 44 8.00 8.46 -8.79
N ASN A 45 9.22 7.96 -8.97
CA ASN A 45 9.58 6.87 -9.87
C ASN A 45 9.23 7.07 -11.37
N PHE A 46 9.04 8.30 -11.79
CA PHE A 46 8.88 8.64 -13.21
C PHE A 46 10.06 9.48 -13.68
N SER A 47 10.61 9.14 -14.84
CA SER A 47 11.60 9.99 -15.52
C SER A 47 10.95 11.20 -16.21
N SER A 48 9.68 11.46 -15.97
CA SER A 48 8.92 12.56 -16.56
C SER A 48 9.18 13.87 -15.81
N TRP A 49 9.32 14.96 -16.56
CA TRP A 49 9.39 16.33 -16.02
C TRP A 49 8.00 16.90 -15.69
N TRP A 50 6.90 16.17 -16.02
CA TRP A 50 5.54 16.62 -15.82
C TRP A 50 4.93 15.97 -14.59
N PRO A 51 4.18 16.73 -13.78
CA PRO A 51 3.46 16.17 -12.64
C PRO A 51 2.50 15.06 -13.05
N GLN A 52 2.49 13.96 -12.29
CA GLN A 52 1.69 12.78 -12.57
C GLN A 52 0.59 12.58 -11.53
N TRP A 53 -0.67 12.56 -11.98
CA TRP A 53 -1.78 12.00 -11.23
C TRP A 53 -1.84 10.51 -11.50
N SER A 54 -1.25 9.71 -10.65
CA SER A 54 -1.05 8.27 -10.87
C SER A 54 -1.24 7.49 -9.57
N TYR A 55 -1.84 6.29 -9.67
CA TYR A 55 -1.97 5.39 -8.52
C TYR A 55 -0.63 5.07 -7.88
N GLN A 56 0.41 4.92 -8.66
CA GLN A 56 1.76 4.63 -8.19
C GLN A 56 2.23 5.68 -7.18
N VAL A 57 2.04 6.95 -7.51
CA VAL A 57 2.35 8.07 -6.61
C VAL A 57 1.50 7.99 -5.34
N GLY A 58 0.20 7.75 -5.48
CA GLY A 58 -0.69 7.62 -4.33
C GLY A 58 -0.32 6.47 -3.38
N VAL A 59 0.08 5.33 -3.94
CA VAL A 59 0.51 4.14 -3.17
C VAL A 59 1.77 4.42 -2.35
N GLU A 60 2.67 5.25 -2.84
CA GLU A 60 3.91 5.57 -2.12
C GLU A 60 3.74 6.73 -1.14
N LEU A 61 2.92 7.74 -1.47
CA LEU A 61 2.69 8.88 -0.59
C LEU A 61 1.86 8.54 0.66
N ASP A 62 0.95 7.56 0.57
CA ASP A 62 0.16 7.13 1.72
C ASP A 62 1.02 6.64 2.90
N PRO A 63 1.95 5.67 2.74
CA PRO A 63 2.84 5.27 3.82
C PRO A 63 3.84 6.36 4.24
N MET A 64 4.30 7.22 3.32
CA MET A 64 5.10 8.39 3.71
C MET A 64 4.34 9.30 4.69
N LEU A 65 3.02 9.44 4.51
CA LEU A 65 2.19 10.17 5.47
C LEU A 65 2.12 9.46 6.83
N ASP A 66 2.05 8.12 6.86
CA ASP A 66 2.08 7.37 8.12
C ASP A 66 3.44 7.50 8.82
N VAL A 67 4.54 7.48 8.09
CA VAL A 67 5.89 7.75 8.63
C VAL A 67 5.97 9.17 9.19
N TYR A 68 5.39 10.18 8.51
CA TYR A 68 5.30 11.53 9.07
C TYR A 68 4.46 11.56 10.36
N LEU A 69 3.32 10.90 10.38
CA LEU A 69 2.45 10.88 11.55
C LEU A 69 3.10 10.18 12.76
N GLU A 70 3.96 9.18 12.52
CA GLU A 70 4.70 8.49 13.57
C GLU A 70 5.86 9.33 14.11
N TYR A 71 6.71 9.87 13.22
CA TYR A 71 7.98 10.52 13.60
C TYR A 71 7.96 12.05 13.56
N ASN A 72 6.90 12.65 13.01
CA ASN A 72 6.69 14.12 12.95
C ASN A 72 7.82 14.89 12.27
N ASN A 73 8.38 14.34 11.19
CA ASN A 73 9.45 14.98 10.44
C ASN A 73 8.91 16.04 9.46
N ASN A 74 9.14 17.30 9.77
CA ASN A 74 8.64 18.42 8.97
C ASN A 74 9.17 18.46 7.51
N LYS A 75 10.32 17.84 7.21
CA LYS A 75 10.80 17.74 5.82
C LYS A 75 9.86 16.85 5.01
N VAL A 76 9.43 15.73 5.59
CA VAL A 76 8.45 14.82 4.98
C VAL A 76 7.11 15.52 4.77
N TRP A 77 6.60 16.22 5.79
CA TRP A 77 5.37 17.01 5.66
C TRP A 77 5.43 18.04 4.53
N ASN A 78 6.52 18.76 4.41
CA ASN A 78 6.68 19.75 3.35
C ASN A 78 6.72 19.11 1.97
N TYR A 79 7.36 17.95 1.83
CA TYR A 79 7.37 17.15 0.62
C TYR A 79 5.94 16.68 0.24
N LEU A 80 5.22 16.08 1.18
CA LEU A 80 3.86 15.57 0.96
C LEU A 80 2.89 16.65 0.50
N LYS A 81 2.94 17.86 1.11
CA LYS A 81 2.05 18.98 0.75
C LYS A 81 2.20 19.45 -0.70
N GLU A 82 3.36 19.27 -1.30
CA GLU A 82 3.61 19.73 -2.66
C GLU A 82 2.72 18.97 -3.67
N TYR A 83 2.35 17.71 -3.39
CA TYR A 83 1.49 16.93 -4.29
C TYR A 83 0.10 17.53 -4.49
N PRO A 84 -0.74 17.70 -3.45
CA PRO A 84 -2.04 18.33 -3.62
C PRO A 84 -1.95 19.79 -4.10
N GLN A 85 -0.90 20.52 -3.72
CA GLN A 85 -0.72 21.90 -4.17
C GLN A 85 -0.49 21.98 -5.68
N THR A 86 0.21 21.01 -6.26
CA THR A 86 0.54 20.94 -7.68
C THR A 86 -0.59 20.33 -8.51
N MET A 87 -1.17 19.23 -8.01
CA MET A 87 -2.12 18.44 -8.78
C MET A 87 -3.54 18.99 -8.77
N VAL A 88 -3.97 19.68 -7.69
CA VAL A 88 -5.33 20.18 -7.56
C VAL A 88 -5.38 21.69 -7.84
N GLN A 89 -6.09 22.07 -8.88
CA GLN A 89 -6.24 23.44 -9.31
C GLN A 89 -7.24 24.22 -8.42
N SER A 90 -7.21 25.55 -8.46
CA SER A 90 -8.05 26.40 -7.60
C SER A 90 -9.56 26.17 -7.76
N ASN A 91 -10.00 25.71 -8.93
CA ASN A 91 -11.39 25.34 -9.20
C ASN A 91 -11.77 23.92 -8.75
N GLY A 92 -10.79 23.12 -8.26
CA GLY A 92 -10.96 21.73 -7.86
C GLY A 92 -10.74 20.71 -8.98
N SER A 93 -10.37 21.14 -10.19
CA SER A 93 -9.96 20.18 -11.22
C SER A 93 -8.61 19.56 -10.89
N ILE A 94 -8.41 18.31 -11.31
CA ILE A 94 -7.18 17.54 -11.07
C ILE A 94 -6.39 17.45 -12.37
N THR A 95 -5.13 17.86 -12.35
CA THR A 95 -4.23 17.78 -13.50
C THR A 95 -3.99 16.33 -13.91
N GLY A 96 -4.26 15.99 -15.15
CA GLY A 96 -4.07 14.63 -15.69
C GLY A 96 -5.17 13.62 -15.36
N TYR A 97 -6.22 14.02 -14.66
CA TYR A 97 -7.37 13.18 -14.39
C TYR A 97 -8.47 13.37 -15.46
N ASN A 98 -9.02 12.26 -15.92
CA ASN A 98 -10.15 12.24 -16.84
C ASN A 98 -11.28 11.37 -16.27
N TYR A 99 -12.41 11.99 -15.96
CA TYR A 99 -13.58 11.34 -15.36
C TYR A 99 -14.18 10.25 -16.27
N ASP A 100 -14.24 10.50 -17.58
CA ASP A 100 -14.93 9.63 -18.54
C ASP A 100 -14.17 8.33 -18.83
N GLU A 101 -12.93 8.21 -18.39
CA GLU A 101 -12.18 6.95 -18.45
C GLU A 101 -12.69 5.90 -17.46
N PHE A 102 -13.45 6.30 -16.45
CA PHE A 102 -13.88 5.43 -15.36
C PHE A 102 -12.76 4.49 -14.92
N ASN A 103 -11.57 5.05 -14.74
CA ASN A 103 -10.36 4.32 -14.41
C ASN A 103 -10.14 4.33 -12.89
N LEU A 104 -10.27 3.17 -12.26
CA LEU A 104 -10.08 3.05 -10.81
C LEU A 104 -8.64 3.40 -10.37
N ASP A 105 -7.63 3.17 -11.23
CA ASP A 105 -6.25 3.59 -10.94
C ASP A 105 -6.17 5.10 -10.67
N ASN A 106 -6.98 5.89 -11.38
CA ASN A 106 -7.01 7.34 -11.21
C ASN A 106 -7.76 7.79 -9.95
N VAL A 107 -8.38 6.88 -9.21
CA VAL A 107 -9.02 7.15 -7.91
C VAL A 107 -8.03 6.96 -6.76
N ARG A 108 -7.07 6.05 -6.86
CA ARG A 108 -6.13 5.74 -5.75
C ARG A 108 -5.41 6.97 -5.17
N PRO A 109 -4.93 7.95 -5.96
CA PRO A 109 -4.34 9.16 -5.36
C PRO A 109 -5.34 9.98 -4.54
N GLY A 110 -6.64 9.77 -4.76
CA GLY A 110 -7.72 10.38 -3.96
C GLY A 110 -7.72 9.90 -2.51
N HIS A 111 -7.29 8.67 -2.23
CA HIS A 111 -7.13 8.18 -0.86
C HIS A 111 -6.09 9.03 -0.10
N PHE A 112 -4.90 9.19 -0.66
CA PHE A 112 -3.89 10.08 -0.10
C PHE A 112 -4.37 11.54 0.00
N LEU A 113 -4.99 12.05 -1.06
CA LEU A 113 -5.54 13.42 -1.07
C LEU A 113 -6.56 13.63 0.06
N PHE A 114 -7.43 12.64 0.34
CA PHE A 114 -8.39 12.72 1.42
C PHE A 114 -7.71 12.74 2.79
N ARG A 115 -6.70 11.91 3.00
CA ARG A 115 -5.91 11.90 4.24
C ARG A 115 -5.17 13.23 4.44
N MET A 116 -4.63 13.82 3.37
CA MET A 116 -4.05 15.17 3.42
C MET A 116 -5.10 16.24 3.74
N TYR A 117 -6.29 16.14 3.13
CA TYR A 117 -7.42 17.03 3.44
C TYR A 117 -7.82 16.92 4.92
N GLN A 118 -7.83 15.75 5.52
CA GLN A 118 -8.08 15.58 6.95
C GLN A 118 -7.03 16.29 7.83
N GLN A 119 -5.78 16.40 7.38
CA GLN A 119 -4.72 17.11 8.11
C GLN A 119 -4.79 18.64 7.91
N ALA A 120 -5.11 19.08 6.71
CA ALA A 120 -5.13 20.49 6.31
C ALA A 120 -6.27 20.76 5.30
N PRO A 121 -7.52 20.93 5.78
CA PRO A 121 -8.68 21.10 4.91
C PRO A 121 -8.57 22.35 4.03
N ALA A 122 -8.91 22.20 2.73
CA ALA A 122 -9.08 23.32 1.81
C ALA A 122 -10.18 23.03 0.76
N ASP A 123 -10.86 24.08 0.31
CA ASP A 123 -12.04 23.97 -0.57
C ASP A 123 -11.74 23.33 -1.93
N LYS A 124 -10.55 23.54 -2.47
CA LYS A 124 -10.18 22.98 -3.77
C LYS A 124 -10.00 21.47 -3.70
N GLU A 125 -9.39 20.96 -2.62
CA GLU A 125 -9.24 19.52 -2.39
C GLU A 125 -10.61 18.87 -2.16
N LEU A 126 -11.51 19.50 -1.40
CA LEU A 126 -12.86 18.98 -1.20
C LEU A 126 -13.64 18.84 -2.52
N LYS A 127 -13.50 19.81 -3.44
CA LYS A 127 -14.11 19.71 -4.78
C LYS A 127 -13.54 18.58 -5.60
N ALA A 128 -12.20 18.39 -5.57
CA ALA A 128 -11.53 17.29 -6.25
C ALA A 128 -11.97 15.93 -5.70
N LEU A 129 -12.04 15.80 -4.37
CA LEU A 129 -12.50 14.59 -3.68
C LEU A 129 -13.93 14.23 -4.04
N ASN A 130 -14.83 15.22 -4.10
CA ASN A 130 -16.20 14.99 -4.55
C ASN A 130 -16.28 14.52 -6.02
N THR A 131 -15.38 14.99 -6.88
CA THR A 131 -15.30 14.52 -8.29
C THR A 131 -14.88 13.06 -8.36
N LEU A 132 -13.85 12.66 -7.61
CA LEU A 132 -13.39 11.27 -7.52
C LEU A 132 -14.46 10.35 -6.91
N PHE A 133 -15.12 10.81 -5.85
CA PHE A 133 -16.18 10.04 -5.21
C PHE A 133 -17.38 9.85 -6.15
N LYS A 134 -17.75 10.89 -6.91
CA LYS A 134 -18.80 10.81 -7.93
C LYS A 134 -18.43 9.83 -9.06
N GLN A 135 -17.14 9.68 -9.43
CA GLN A 135 -16.74 8.63 -10.36
C GLN A 135 -17.11 7.26 -9.79
N LEU A 136 -16.78 6.97 -8.53
CA LEU A 136 -17.09 5.68 -7.90
C LEU A 136 -18.61 5.40 -7.83
N GLU A 137 -19.42 6.43 -7.56
CA GLU A 137 -20.89 6.29 -7.58
C GLU A 137 -21.43 5.93 -8.97
N ASN A 138 -20.73 6.34 -10.03
CA ASN A 138 -21.13 6.11 -11.44
C ASN A 138 -20.24 5.10 -12.17
N GLN A 139 -19.29 4.47 -11.46
CA GLN A 139 -18.41 3.47 -12.05
C GLN A 139 -19.24 2.36 -12.72
N PRO A 140 -18.97 2.00 -13.99
CA PRO A 140 -19.62 0.87 -14.64
C PRO A 140 -19.49 -0.42 -13.83
N ARG A 141 -20.53 -1.24 -13.85
CA ARG A 141 -20.61 -2.46 -13.03
C ARG A 141 -20.97 -3.69 -13.84
N THR A 142 -20.52 -4.83 -13.37
CA THR A 142 -21.02 -6.14 -13.78
C THR A 142 -22.48 -6.32 -13.38
N GLN A 143 -23.15 -7.36 -13.89
CA GLN A 143 -24.51 -7.69 -13.50
C GLN A 143 -24.59 -8.04 -11.99
N ASN A 144 -23.48 -8.56 -11.43
CA ASN A 144 -23.36 -8.84 -10.01
C ASN A 144 -23.05 -7.59 -9.15
N GLY A 145 -22.99 -6.40 -9.76
CA GLY A 145 -22.85 -5.13 -9.06
C GLY A 145 -21.41 -4.70 -8.74
N VAL A 146 -20.39 -5.45 -9.15
CA VAL A 146 -18.98 -5.12 -8.91
C VAL A 146 -18.47 -4.15 -9.99
N TRP A 147 -17.64 -3.18 -9.61
CA TRP A 147 -17.05 -2.22 -10.52
C TRP A 147 -16.16 -2.88 -11.57
N TRP A 148 -16.28 -2.44 -12.81
CA TRP A 148 -15.24 -2.69 -13.81
C TRP A 148 -13.96 -1.98 -13.39
N HIS A 149 -12.82 -2.60 -13.65
CA HIS A 149 -11.54 -1.99 -13.34
C HIS A 149 -11.32 -0.66 -14.08
N LYS A 150 -11.72 -0.60 -15.36
CA LYS A 150 -11.69 0.60 -16.24
C LYS A 150 -12.76 0.48 -17.30
N GLU A 151 -13.16 1.62 -17.87
CA GLU A 151 -14.07 1.61 -19.01
C GLU A 151 -13.58 0.74 -20.18
N VAL A 152 -12.28 0.75 -20.45
CA VAL A 152 -11.68 -0.08 -21.52
C VAL A 152 -11.66 -1.58 -21.21
N TYR A 153 -11.97 -1.99 -20.00
CA TYR A 153 -12.03 -3.38 -19.56
C TYR A 153 -13.47 -3.76 -19.21
N HIS A 154 -14.35 -3.73 -20.22
CA HIS A 154 -15.76 -4.03 -20.04
C HIS A 154 -15.97 -5.37 -19.33
N TRP A 155 -16.82 -5.41 -18.33
CA TRP A 155 -17.23 -6.61 -17.59
C TRP A 155 -16.11 -7.29 -16.80
N GLN A 156 -14.95 -6.64 -16.66
CA GLN A 156 -13.79 -7.22 -15.99
C GLN A 156 -13.61 -6.67 -14.58
N VAL A 157 -13.49 -7.59 -13.62
CA VAL A 157 -13.15 -7.32 -12.23
C VAL A 157 -11.71 -7.78 -11.99
N TRP A 158 -10.86 -6.88 -11.57
CA TRP A 158 -9.47 -7.16 -11.21
C TRP A 158 -9.26 -6.90 -9.72
N LEU A 159 -8.45 -7.73 -9.07
CA LEU A 159 -8.09 -7.53 -7.66
C LEU A 159 -7.45 -6.16 -7.43
N ASP A 160 -6.70 -5.67 -8.42
CA ASP A 160 -6.11 -4.32 -8.45
C ASP A 160 -7.17 -3.24 -8.27
N GLY A 161 -8.28 -3.34 -8.99
CA GLY A 161 -9.36 -2.35 -8.94
C GLY A 161 -10.00 -2.23 -7.56
N VAL A 162 -10.06 -3.32 -6.81
CA VAL A 162 -10.58 -3.30 -5.43
C VAL A 162 -9.73 -2.38 -4.56
N PHE A 163 -8.41 -2.50 -4.62
CA PHE A 163 -7.51 -1.62 -3.87
C PHE A 163 -7.55 -0.17 -4.37
N MET A 164 -7.66 0.02 -5.67
CA MET A 164 -7.64 1.37 -6.25
C MET A 164 -8.84 2.23 -5.84
N GLY A 165 -10.02 1.61 -5.64
CA GLY A 165 -11.25 2.36 -5.35
C GLY A 165 -11.78 2.20 -3.93
N MET A 166 -11.79 0.98 -3.40
CA MET A 166 -12.55 0.64 -2.20
C MET A 166 -12.09 1.35 -0.92
N PRO A 167 -10.77 1.46 -0.63
CA PRO A 167 -10.29 2.17 0.54
C PRO A 167 -10.73 3.64 0.58
N PHE A 168 -10.62 4.33 -0.55
CA PHE A 168 -11.09 5.73 -0.63
C PHE A 168 -12.61 5.83 -0.46
N TYR A 169 -13.37 4.92 -1.07
CA TYR A 169 -14.83 4.89 -1.02
C TYR A 169 -15.34 4.78 0.41
N VAL A 170 -14.80 3.84 1.19
CA VAL A 170 -15.18 3.62 2.58
C VAL A 170 -14.68 4.74 3.49
N LEU A 171 -13.43 5.19 3.32
CA LEU A 171 -12.82 6.22 4.14
C LEU A 171 -13.50 7.59 3.97
N ALA A 172 -13.87 7.96 2.75
CA ALA A 172 -14.39 9.29 2.45
C ALA A 172 -15.90 9.41 2.67
N ALA A 173 -16.65 8.31 2.66
CA ALA A 173 -18.10 8.31 2.76
C ALA A 173 -18.65 9.12 3.96
N PRO A 174 -18.14 8.96 5.21
CA PRO A 174 -18.65 9.73 6.35
C PRO A 174 -18.48 11.24 6.21
N THR A 175 -17.50 11.70 5.45
CA THR A 175 -17.24 13.13 5.23
C THR A 175 -18.00 13.68 4.03
N LEU A 176 -18.01 12.93 2.92
CA LEU A 176 -18.57 13.39 1.65
C LEU A 176 -20.07 13.12 1.53
N LYS A 177 -20.60 12.16 2.28
CA LYS A 177 -22.00 11.70 2.28
C LYS A 177 -22.50 11.47 3.71
N PRO A 178 -22.46 12.48 4.58
CA PRO A 178 -22.81 12.33 5.98
C PRO A 178 -24.26 11.86 6.15
N GLY A 179 -24.44 10.80 6.94
CA GLY A 179 -25.73 10.16 7.20
C GLY A 179 -26.16 9.11 6.16
N GLU A 180 -25.32 8.85 5.14
CA GLU A 180 -25.54 7.80 4.15
C GLU A 180 -24.45 6.71 4.21
N GLU A 181 -23.56 6.72 5.20
CA GLU A 181 -22.36 5.91 5.28
C GLU A 181 -22.64 4.40 5.12
N GLU A 182 -23.72 3.92 5.75
CA GLU A 182 -24.10 2.50 5.71
C GLU A 182 -24.37 2.00 4.29
N LYS A 183 -24.91 2.84 3.40
CA LYS A 183 -25.11 2.49 1.99
C LYS A 183 -23.79 2.18 1.31
N TYR A 184 -22.75 2.95 1.60
CA TYR A 184 -21.41 2.78 1.01
C TYR A 184 -20.67 1.60 1.62
N TYR A 185 -20.85 1.35 2.91
CA TYR A 185 -20.33 0.15 3.57
C TYR A 185 -20.98 -1.13 3.04
N GLU A 186 -22.30 -1.10 2.87
CA GLU A 186 -23.06 -2.23 2.28
C GLU A 186 -22.58 -2.54 0.87
N ASP A 187 -22.43 -1.52 0.03
CA ASP A 187 -21.91 -1.67 -1.35
C ASP A 187 -20.48 -2.22 -1.35
N ALA A 188 -19.62 -1.70 -0.48
CA ALA A 188 -18.23 -2.16 -0.36
C ALA A 188 -18.18 -3.66 0.02
N VAL A 189 -18.95 -4.08 1.03
CA VAL A 189 -19.00 -5.48 1.43
C VAL A 189 -19.52 -6.35 0.29
N ASN A 190 -20.60 -5.95 -0.39
CA ASN A 190 -21.15 -6.69 -1.52
C ASN A 190 -20.12 -6.85 -2.66
N GLN A 191 -19.39 -5.79 -3.00
CA GLN A 191 -18.38 -5.86 -4.05
C GLN A 191 -17.19 -6.74 -3.65
N MET A 192 -16.68 -6.60 -2.43
CA MET A 192 -15.52 -7.38 -1.97
C MET A 192 -15.87 -8.87 -1.80
N THR A 193 -17.03 -9.20 -1.24
CA THR A 193 -17.49 -10.61 -1.11
C THR A 193 -17.77 -11.24 -2.47
N THR A 194 -18.34 -10.49 -3.42
CA THR A 194 -18.54 -10.99 -4.79
C THR A 194 -17.20 -11.20 -5.50
N THR A 195 -16.25 -10.28 -5.36
CA THR A 195 -14.90 -10.43 -5.92
C THR A 195 -14.22 -11.67 -5.34
N ASP A 196 -14.32 -11.89 -4.03
CA ASP A 196 -13.83 -13.10 -3.35
C ASP A 196 -14.36 -14.37 -4.05
N GLN A 197 -15.68 -14.50 -4.18
CA GLN A 197 -16.33 -15.66 -4.77
C GLN A 197 -15.94 -15.89 -6.24
N MET A 198 -15.83 -14.80 -7.02
CA MET A 198 -15.56 -14.91 -8.45
C MET A 198 -14.09 -15.22 -8.76
N THR A 199 -13.16 -14.76 -7.93
CA THR A 199 -11.72 -14.95 -8.19
C THR A 199 -11.08 -16.10 -7.42
N TYR A 200 -11.68 -16.58 -6.33
CA TYR A 200 -11.16 -17.70 -5.53
C TYR A 200 -11.13 -19.01 -6.30
N ASP A 201 -9.98 -19.67 -6.26
CA ASP A 201 -9.75 -21.00 -6.84
C ASP A 201 -9.50 -22.03 -5.74
N ALA A 202 -10.47 -22.92 -5.50
CA ALA A 202 -10.40 -23.91 -4.46
C ALA A 202 -9.30 -24.98 -4.67
N ALA A 203 -8.80 -25.15 -5.89
CA ALA A 203 -7.72 -26.10 -6.18
C ALA A 203 -6.37 -25.63 -5.64
N THR A 204 -6.13 -24.33 -5.69
CA THR A 204 -4.90 -23.68 -5.20
C THR A 204 -5.09 -22.99 -3.85
N GLU A 205 -6.34 -22.77 -3.43
CA GLU A 205 -6.71 -21.93 -2.28
C GLU A 205 -6.22 -20.47 -2.45
N LEU A 206 -6.13 -19.98 -3.69
CA LEU A 206 -5.66 -18.64 -4.04
C LEU A 206 -6.71 -17.89 -4.86
N TRP A 207 -6.54 -16.58 -4.99
CA TRP A 207 -7.40 -15.69 -5.80
C TRP A 207 -6.70 -15.37 -7.11
N LYS A 208 -7.37 -15.64 -8.21
CA LYS A 208 -6.86 -15.34 -9.55
C LYS A 208 -6.82 -13.83 -9.79
N HIS A 209 -5.91 -13.37 -10.65
CA HIS A 209 -5.64 -11.96 -10.91
C HIS A 209 -6.91 -11.17 -11.26
N ALA A 210 -7.78 -11.75 -12.10
CA ALA A 210 -9.03 -11.13 -12.52
C ALA A 210 -10.10 -12.15 -12.93
N TRP A 211 -11.32 -11.61 -13.08
CA TRP A 211 -12.49 -12.32 -13.58
C TRP A 211 -13.19 -11.52 -14.68
N ASP A 212 -13.56 -12.17 -15.77
CA ASP A 212 -14.38 -11.65 -16.85
C ASP A 212 -15.79 -12.25 -16.73
N GLU A 213 -16.81 -11.43 -16.44
CA GLU A 213 -18.19 -11.87 -16.29
C GLU A 213 -18.74 -12.54 -17.55
N THR A 214 -18.26 -12.14 -18.72
CA THR A 214 -18.73 -12.68 -20.01
C THR A 214 -18.02 -13.96 -20.42
N HIS A 215 -16.92 -14.31 -19.75
CA HIS A 215 -16.03 -15.44 -20.09
C HIS A 215 -15.49 -15.37 -21.55
N SER A 216 -15.58 -14.20 -22.18
CA SER A 216 -15.25 -14.03 -23.60
C SER A 216 -13.79 -13.64 -23.83
N MET A 217 -13.17 -12.97 -22.85
CA MET A 217 -11.77 -12.53 -22.98
C MET A 217 -10.84 -13.70 -23.25
N PHE A 218 -9.82 -13.47 -24.04
CA PHE A 218 -8.87 -14.51 -24.47
C PHE A 218 -8.04 -15.08 -23.32
N TRP A 219 -7.82 -14.31 -22.25
CA TRP A 219 -7.12 -14.71 -21.04
C TRP A 219 -8.03 -15.42 -20.02
N ALA A 220 -9.34 -15.34 -20.20
CA ALA A 220 -10.32 -15.89 -19.26
C ALA A 220 -10.64 -17.36 -19.56
N ASP A 221 -10.70 -18.17 -18.53
CA ASP A 221 -11.25 -19.53 -18.60
C ASP A 221 -12.72 -19.51 -19.06
N LYS A 222 -13.05 -20.31 -20.05
CA LYS A 222 -14.38 -20.28 -20.71
C LYS A 222 -15.52 -20.79 -19.83
N THR A 223 -15.21 -21.47 -18.74
CA THR A 223 -16.20 -22.01 -17.80
C THR A 223 -16.37 -21.09 -16.59
N THR A 224 -15.25 -20.60 -16.04
CA THR A 224 -15.23 -19.85 -14.78
C THR A 224 -15.10 -18.35 -14.96
N GLY A 225 -14.61 -17.88 -16.09
CA GLY A 225 -14.28 -16.47 -16.33
C GLY A 225 -12.97 -15.99 -15.67
N ARG A 226 -12.28 -16.84 -14.91
CA ARG A 226 -11.08 -16.50 -14.17
C ARG A 226 -9.85 -16.43 -15.08
N SER A 227 -8.89 -15.60 -14.71
CA SER A 227 -7.54 -15.65 -15.29
C SER A 227 -6.81 -16.92 -14.86
N GLN A 228 -5.74 -17.29 -15.61
CA GLN A 228 -5.05 -18.58 -15.43
C GLN A 228 -4.32 -18.66 -14.08
N HIS A 229 -3.58 -17.62 -13.71
CA HIS A 229 -2.67 -17.63 -12.59
C HIS A 229 -3.02 -16.63 -11.49
N THR A 230 -2.45 -16.85 -10.30
CA THR A 230 -2.43 -15.92 -9.20
C THR A 230 -1.14 -15.11 -9.26
N TRP A 231 -1.25 -13.90 -9.78
CA TRP A 231 -0.15 -12.93 -9.70
C TRP A 231 -0.04 -12.38 -8.27
N GLY A 232 1.14 -12.52 -7.66
CA GLY A 232 1.35 -12.16 -6.25
C GLY A 232 0.95 -10.75 -5.91
N ARG A 233 1.29 -9.78 -6.77
CA ARG A 233 0.91 -8.37 -6.56
C ARG A 233 -0.60 -8.14 -6.64
N ALA A 234 -1.33 -8.82 -7.52
CA ALA A 234 -2.80 -8.69 -7.56
C ALA A 234 -3.44 -9.17 -6.25
N LEU A 235 -3.01 -10.34 -5.73
CA LEU A 235 -3.45 -10.81 -4.41
C LEU A 235 -3.01 -9.85 -3.29
N GLY A 236 -1.81 -9.27 -3.40
CA GLY A 236 -1.32 -8.24 -2.49
C GLY A 236 -2.21 -7.00 -2.46
N TRP A 237 -2.69 -6.53 -3.61
CA TRP A 237 -3.65 -5.44 -3.68
C TRP A 237 -4.95 -5.78 -2.96
N TYR A 238 -5.48 -6.98 -3.18
CA TYR A 238 -6.71 -7.40 -2.52
C TYR A 238 -6.55 -7.51 -1.00
N ALA A 239 -5.44 -8.09 -0.54
CA ALA A 239 -5.12 -8.17 0.89
C ALA A 239 -5.01 -6.77 1.54
N MET A 240 -4.33 -5.83 0.88
CA MET A 240 -4.21 -4.46 1.36
C MET A 240 -5.54 -3.70 1.34
N ALA A 241 -6.41 -3.96 0.33
CA ALA A 241 -7.76 -3.39 0.31
C ALA A 241 -8.58 -3.86 1.53
N LEU A 242 -8.50 -5.14 1.87
CA LEU A 242 -9.14 -5.69 3.08
C LEU A 242 -8.61 -5.00 4.34
N VAL A 243 -7.29 -4.82 4.46
CA VAL A 243 -6.68 -4.11 5.60
C VAL A 243 -7.19 -2.69 5.73
N GLU A 244 -7.14 -1.89 4.67
CA GLU A 244 -7.53 -0.47 4.73
C GLU A 244 -9.04 -0.31 4.97
N VAL A 245 -9.87 -1.18 4.40
CA VAL A 245 -11.33 -1.18 4.63
C VAL A 245 -11.66 -1.63 6.05
N LEU A 246 -11.04 -2.69 6.56
CA LEU A 246 -11.23 -3.15 7.94
C LEU A 246 -10.75 -2.13 8.98
N GLU A 247 -9.68 -1.38 8.71
CA GLU A 247 -9.22 -0.31 9.59
C GLU A 247 -10.20 0.87 9.65
N THR A 248 -10.90 1.13 8.56
CA THR A 248 -11.78 2.30 8.40
C THR A 248 -13.23 2.02 8.78
N MET A 249 -13.76 0.86 8.39
CA MET A 249 -15.14 0.48 8.63
C MET A 249 -15.38 0.28 10.13
N PRO A 250 -16.44 0.86 10.72
CA PRO A 250 -16.70 0.73 12.14
C PRO A 250 -16.82 -0.74 12.59
N GLU A 251 -16.22 -1.09 13.72
CA GLU A 251 -16.30 -2.44 14.28
C GLU A 251 -17.76 -2.86 14.59
N SER A 252 -18.61 -1.89 14.88
CA SER A 252 -20.05 -2.11 15.12
C SER A 252 -20.86 -2.44 13.86
N TYR A 253 -20.28 -2.25 12.66
CA TYR A 253 -20.98 -2.56 11.41
C TYR A 253 -21.08 -4.07 11.23
N ALA A 254 -22.31 -4.60 11.24
CA ALA A 254 -22.57 -6.04 11.35
C ALA A 254 -21.89 -6.88 10.27
N ARG A 255 -21.84 -6.39 9.02
CA ARG A 255 -21.27 -7.13 7.89
C ARG A 255 -19.75 -7.02 7.78
N ARG A 256 -19.10 -6.20 8.62
CA ARG A 256 -17.64 -6.12 8.69
C ARG A 256 -16.99 -7.50 8.95
N ALA A 257 -17.69 -8.37 9.69
CA ALA A 257 -17.24 -9.73 9.96
C ALA A 257 -17.02 -10.57 8.68
N GLU A 258 -17.81 -10.35 7.62
CA GLU A 258 -17.64 -11.05 6.35
C GLU A 258 -16.26 -10.75 5.73
N LEU A 259 -15.85 -9.47 5.72
CA LEU A 259 -14.53 -9.06 5.22
C LEU A 259 -13.39 -9.59 6.10
N LEU A 260 -13.61 -9.66 7.41
CA LEU A 260 -12.62 -10.21 8.33
C LEU A 260 -12.37 -11.71 8.06
N GLU A 261 -13.42 -12.50 7.79
CA GLU A 261 -13.25 -13.91 7.44
C GLU A 261 -12.52 -14.09 6.09
N ILE A 262 -12.81 -13.24 5.10
CA ILE A 262 -12.06 -13.24 3.85
C ILE A 262 -10.59 -12.91 4.12
N PHE A 263 -10.31 -11.88 4.92
CA PHE A 263 -8.93 -11.50 5.27
C PHE A 263 -8.17 -12.65 5.94
N LYS A 264 -8.79 -13.36 6.89
CA LYS A 264 -8.20 -14.54 7.52
C LYS A 264 -7.87 -15.63 6.50
N SER A 265 -8.77 -15.90 5.57
CA SER A 265 -8.56 -16.90 4.51
C SER A 265 -7.40 -16.49 3.59
N VAL A 266 -7.32 -15.21 3.19
CA VAL A 266 -6.22 -14.70 2.37
C VAL A 266 -4.89 -14.82 3.11
N MET A 267 -4.83 -14.46 4.40
CA MET A 267 -3.58 -14.56 5.19
C MET A 267 -3.14 -16.00 5.41
N ALA A 268 -4.08 -16.93 5.60
CA ALA A 268 -3.76 -18.37 5.70
C ALA A 268 -3.13 -18.89 4.39
N SER A 269 -3.71 -18.52 3.25
CA SER A 269 -3.16 -18.89 1.94
C SER A 269 -1.79 -18.25 1.70
N VAL A 270 -1.65 -16.96 1.98
CA VAL A 270 -0.36 -16.25 1.87
C VAL A 270 0.71 -16.94 2.69
N ALA A 271 0.43 -17.29 3.95
CA ALA A 271 1.39 -17.99 4.82
C ALA A 271 1.78 -19.37 4.26
N LYS A 272 0.84 -20.10 3.64
CA LYS A 272 1.10 -21.42 3.03
C LYS A 272 2.07 -21.35 1.84
N TYR A 273 2.07 -20.26 1.09
CA TYR A 273 2.89 -20.05 -0.10
C TYR A 273 4.19 -19.29 0.17
N GLN A 274 4.54 -19.02 1.43
CA GLN A 274 5.79 -18.36 1.78
C GLN A 274 6.98 -19.27 1.49
N ASP A 275 7.95 -18.77 0.71
CA ASP A 275 9.22 -19.46 0.46
C ASP A 275 10.08 -19.58 1.72
N GLU A 276 11.07 -20.48 1.71
CA GLU A 276 12.01 -20.66 2.83
C GLU A 276 12.84 -19.40 3.14
N SER A 277 13.07 -18.54 2.13
CA SER A 277 13.70 -17.22 2.29
C SER A 277 12.86 -16.23 3.08
N GLY A 278 11.57 -16.51 3.25
CA GLY A 278 10.60 -15.64 3.93
C GLY A 278 9.78 -14.75 2.99
N VAL A 279 10.10 -14.69 1.70
CA VAL A 279 9.40 -13.88 0.71
C VAL A 279 8.58 -14.72 -0.26
N TRP A 280 8.01 -14.15 -1.30
CA TRP A 280 7.12 -14.84 -2.24
C TRP A 280 7.57 -14.66 -3.68
N TYR A 281 7.19 -15.63 -4.50
CA TYR A 281 7.38 -15.59 -5.94
C TYR A 281 6.36 -14.65 -6.62
N ASP A 282 6.71 -14.15 -7.81
CA ASP A 282 5.84 -13.25 -8.61
C ASP A 282 4.51 -13.93 -9.00
N VAL A 283 4.55 -15.22 -9.39
CA VAL A 283 3.37 -16.03 -9.70
C VAL A 283 3.27 -17.15 -8.67
N LEU A 284 2.27 -17.07 -7.77
CA LEU A 284 2.22 -17.92 -6.58
C LEU A 284 1.90 -19.38 -6.85
N ASP A 285 1.16 -19.68 -7.90
CA ASP A 285 0.64 -21.03 -8.23
C ASP A 285 1.47 -21.76 -9.29
N VAL A 286 2.72 -21.32 -9.54
CA VAL A 286 3.60 -21.92 -10.54
C VAL A 286 4.96 -22.28 -9.94
N ASP A 287 5.30 -23.58 -9.97
CA ASP A 287 6.62 -24.11 -9.64
C ASP A 287 7.42 -24.26 -10.96
N ASP A 288 8.12 -23.20 -11.36
CA ASP A 288 8.99 -23.17 -12.55
C ASP A 288 10.27 -22.38 -12.19
N PRO A 289 11.46 -22.85 -12.60
CA PRO A 289 12.73 -22.21 -12.27
C PRO A 289 12.92 -20.81 -12.86
N ARG A 290 12.07 -20.36 -13.77
CA ARG A 290 12.06 -19.00 -14.30
C ARG A 290 11.28 -18.03 -13.40
N ASN A 291 10.45 -18.57 -12.49
CA ASN A 291 9.76 -17.75 -11.50
C ASN A 291 10.77 -17.13 -10.54
N TYR A 292 10.54 -15.91 -10.12
CA TYR A 292 11.49 -15.19 -9.28
C TYR A 292 10.83 -14.66 -8.01
N LEU A 293 11.63 -14.52 -6.95
CA LEU A 293 11.20 -13.87 -5.70
C LEU A 293 10.99 -12.38 -5.97
N GLU A 294 9.80 -11.87 -5.60
CA GLU A 294 9.32 -10.55 -6.02
C GLU A 294 9.07 -9.63 -4.82
N ALA A 295 9.59 -8.40 -4.90
CA ALA A 295 9.61 -7.49 -3.75
C ALA A 295 8.25 -6.84 -3.44
N THR A 296 7.41 -6.61 -4.46
CA THR A 296 6.16 -5.84 -4.24
C THR A 296 5.13 -6.67 -3.51
N CYS A 297 4.84 -7.88 -3.98
CA CYS A 297 3.91 -8.79 -3.30
C CYS A 297 4.44 -9.19 -1.91
N SER A 298 5.75 -9.42 -1.79
CA SER A 298 6.38 -9.74 -0.50
C SER A 298 6.19 -8.62 0.52
N SER A 299 6.35 -7.37 0.11
CA SER A 299 6.13 -6.20 0.98
C SER A 299 4.66 -6.05 1.38
N MET A 300 3.72 -6.27 0.45
CA MET A 300 2.28 -6.23 0.70
C MET A 300 1.84 -7.32 1.68
N PHE A 301 2.27 -8.55 1.47
CA PHE A 301 1.91 -9.67 2.34
C PHE A 301 2.52 -9.51 3.74
N CYS A 302 3.78 -9.08 3.82
CA CYS A 302 4.44 -8.77 5.09
C CYS A 302 3.66 -7.73 5.89
N TYR A 303 3.29 -6.61 5.27
CA TYR A 303 2.45 -5.59 5.89
C TYR A 303 1.12 -6.14 6.39
N CYS A 304 0.39 -6.88 5.53
CA CYS A 304 -0.92 -7.42 5.88
C CYS A 304 -0.86 -8.42 7.05
N LEU A 305 0.14 -9.30 7.07
CA LEU A 305 0.36 -10.25 8.16
C LEU A 305 0.64 -9.53 9.49
N LEU A 306 1.61 -8.62 9.51
CA LEU A 306 2.00 -7.89 10.71
C LEU A 306 0.86 -7.00 11.24
N LYS A 307 0.22 -6.25 10.34
CA LYS A 307 -0.93 -5.41 10.68
C LYS A 307 -2.10 -6.25 11.19
N GLY A 308 -2.40 -7.36 10.53
CA GLY A 308 -3.49 -8.27 10.93
C GLY A 308 -3.29 -8.84 12.34
N VAL A 309 -2.06 -9.25 12.69
CA VAL A 309 -1.74 -9.69 14.07
C VAL A 309 -1.87 -8.54 15.05
N ARG A 310 -1.29 -7.37 14.75
CA ARG A 310 -1.34 -6.20 15.65
C ARG A 310 -2.78 -5.74 15.92
N MET A 311 -3.65 -5.81 14.92
CA MET A 311 -5.07 -5.45 15.06
C MET A 311 -5.93 -6.56 15.69
N GLY A 312 -5.36 -7.74 15.97
CA GLY A 312 -6.09 -8.89 16.49
C GLY A 312 -7.08 -9.49 15.48
N TRP A 313 -6.86 -9.28 14.17
CA TRP A 313 -7.71 -9.83 13.12
C TRP A 313 -7.34 -11.26 12.74
N ILE A 314 -6.07 -11.62 12.91
CA ILE A 314 -5.53 -12.98 12.77
C ILE A 314 -4.73 -13.37 14.02
N ASP A 315 -4.54 -14.67 14.20
CA ASP A 315 -3.90 -15.21 15.37
C ASP A 315 -2.41 -14.87 15.47
N ALA A 316 -1.89 -14.85 16.71
CA ALA A 316 -0.47 -14.53 16.98
C ALA A 316 0.50 -15.52 16.33
N GLU A 317 0.05 -16.72 15.93
CA GLU A 317 0.88 -17.69 15.21
C GLU A 317 1.39 -17.19 13.85
N TYR A 318 0.73 -16.19 13.26
CA TYR A 318 1.19 -15.52 12.03
C TYR A 318 2.31 -14.51 12.26
N LEU A 319 2.58 -14.10 13.51
CA LEU A 319 3.64 -13.13 13.80
C LEU A 319 5.03 -13.59 13.32
N PRO A 320 5.48 -14.83 13.60
CA PRO A 320 6.76 -15.34 13.07
C PRO A 320 6.81 -15.33 11.54
N VAL A 321 5.68 -15.57 10.86
CA VAL A 321 5.60 -15.52 9.39
C VAL A 321 5.86 -14.11 8.88
N GLY A 322 5.21 -13.09 9.48
CA GLY A 322 5.42 -11.69 9.15
C GLY A 322 6.82 -11.18 9.45
N VAL A 323 7.40 -11.54 10.60
CA VAL A 323 8.79 -11.18 10.98
C VAL A 323 9.79 -11.84 10.02
N LYS A 324 9.62 -13.13 9.71
CA LYS A 324 10.42 -13.85 8.71
C LYS A 324 10.33 -13.16 7.35
N ALA A 325 9.13 -12.71 6.96
CA ALA A 325 8.91 -11.98 5.71
C ALA A 325 9.72 -10.69 5.64
N PHE A 326 9.68 -9.86 6.68
CA PHE A 326 10.44 -8.61 6.68
C PHE A 326 11.96 -8.83 6.65
N ARG A 327 12.47 -9.81 7.42
CA ARG A 327 13.87 -10.23 7.36
C ARG A 327 14.26 -10.72 5.97
N GLY A 328 13.39 -11.52 5.33
CA GLY A 328 13.57 -11.97 3.95
C GLY A 328 13.60 -10.81 2.95
N ILE A 329 12.68 -9.85 3.07
CA ILE A 329 12.66 -8.64 2.22
C ILE A 329 13.97 -7.87 2.33
N VAL A 330 14.46 -7.66 3.55
CA VAL A 330 15.73 -6.94 3.76
C VAL A 330 16.92 -7.71 3.17
N ASN A 331 16.97 -9.03 3.35
CA ASN A 331 18.06 -9.85 2.82
C ASN A 331 18.05 -9.98 1.28
N GLU A 332 16.86 -10.14 0.68
CA GLU A 332 16.73 -10.45 -0.74
C GLU A 332 16.64 -9.20 -1.63
N PHE A 333 16.11 -8.10 -1.08
CA PHE A 333 15.70 -6.97 -1.90
C PHE A 333 16.26 -5.62 -1.47
N VAL A 334 16.66 -5.44 -0.20
CA VAL A 334 17.18 -4.14 0.24
C VAL A 334 18.67 -4.06 -0.04
N LYS A 335 19.06 -3.02 -0.78
CA LYS A 335 20.45 -2.70 -1.06
C LYS A 335 20.82 -1.34 -0.48
N GLU A 336 21.85 -1.31 0.35
CA GLU A 336 22.49 -0.07 0.77
C GLU A 336 23.36 0.49 -0.35
N ASN A 337 23.20 1.77 -0.66
CA ASN A 337 23.96 2.47 -1.69
C ASN A 337 25.09 3.29 -1.07
N SER A 338 26.14 3.51 -1.86
CA SER A 338 27.34 4.27 -1.43
C SER A 338 27.05 5.74 -1.05
N ASP A 339 25.90 6.26 -1.45
CA ASP A 339 25.46 7.61 -1.14
C ASP A 339 24.59 7.70 0.14
N GLY A 340 24.47 6.60 0.89
CA GLY A 340 23.70 6.50 2.13
C GLY A 340 22.20 6.25 1.95
N THR A 341 21.72 6.08 0.71
CA THR A 341 20.34 5.66 0.45
C THR A 341 20.18 4.15 0.48
N ILE A 342 18.94 3.66 0.61
CA ILE A 342 18.62 2.27 0.34
C ILE A 342 17.74 2.16 -0.92
N SER A 343 17.87 1.03 -1.62
CA SER A 343 17.02 0.67 -2.75
C SER A 343 16.26 -0.61 -2.46
N LEU A 344 15.00 -0.68 -2.88
CA LEU A 344 14.23 -1.92 -2.93
C LEU A 344 14.35 -2.50 -4.34
N GLN A 345 15.02 -3.63 -4.47
CA GLN A 345 15.30 -4.28 -5.75
C GLN A 345 14.24 -5.33 -6.10
N LYS A 346 14.26 -5.82 -7.34
CA LYS A 346 13.42 -6.93 -7.84
C LYS A 346 11.91 -6.67 -7.74
N CYS A 347 11.46 -5.46 -8.03
CA CYS A 347 10.05 -5.15 -8.19
C CYS A 347 9.59 -5.46 -9.62
N CYS A 348 8.56 -6.25 -9.81
CA CYS A 348 7.88 -6.37 -11.11
C CYS A 348 7.39 -4.97 -11.55
N GLU A 349 7.79 -4.51 -12.74
CA GLU A 349 7.42 -3.16 -13.18
C GLU A 349 5.91 -3.06 -13.41
N VAL A 350 5.35 -3.99 -14.18
CA VAL A 350 3.93 -4.00 -14.51
C VAL A 350 3.49 -5.39 -14.93
N SER A 351 2.32 -5.82 -14.51
CA SER A 351 1.58 -6.90 -15.16
C SER A 351 0.12 -6.52 -15.26
N GLY A 352 -0.57 -7.06 -16.23
CA GLY A 352 -1.98 -6.81 -16.43
C GLY A 352 -2.54 -7.73 -17.50
N LEU A 353 -3.86 -7.86 -17.53
CA LEU A 353 -4.56 -8.66 -18.50
C LEU A 353 -5.02 -7.75 -19.63
N GLY A 354 -4.68 -8.10 -20.85
CA GLY A 354 -4.88 -7.21 -21.97
C GLY A 354 -6.33 -6.95 -22.29
N PRO A 355 -6.65 -5.74 -22.80
CA PRO A 355 -7.78 -5.60 -23.69
C PRO A 355 -7.48 -6.32 -25.02
N GLU A 356 -8.49 -6.51 -25.85
CA GLU A 356 -8.39 -7.26 -27.11
C GLU A 356 -7.24 -6.81 -28.03
N ASN A 357 -6.90 -5.52 -28.01
CA ASN A 357 -5.82 -4.95 -28.79
C ASN A 357 -4.41 -5.14 -28.17
N ARG A 358 -4.30 -5.85 -27.05
CA ARG A 358 -3.05 -6.24 -26.40
C ARG A 358 -3.01 -7.74 -26.09
N PRO A 359 -3.09 -8.61 -27.12
CA PRO A 359 -3.21 -10.07 -26.93
C PRO A 359 -1.99 -10.71 -26.28
N GLN A 360 -0.83 -10.03 -26.25
CA GLN A 360 0.37 -10.50 -25.55
C GLN A 360 0.18 -10.53 -24.01
N ARG A 361 -0.78 -9.78 -23.48
CA ARG A 361 -1.13 -9.79 -22.05
C ARG A 361 -2.19 -10.84 -21.77
N ASP A 362 -1.85 -12.09 -22.02
CA ASP A 362 -2.77 -13.23 -22.01
C ASP A 362 -2.92 -13.91 -20.65
N GLY A 363 -2.19 -13.44 -19.63
CA GLY A 363 -2.22 -14.00 -18.29
C GLY A 363 -1.53 -15.36 -18.16
N SER A 364 -0.79 -15.79 -19.18
CA SER A 364 0.06 -16.99 -19.12
C SER A 364 1.29 -16.75 -18.23
N PHE A 365 1.89 -17.83 -17.74
CA PHE A 365 3.14 -17.74 -16.99
C PHE A 365 4.25 -17.10 -17.84
N GLU A 366 4.33 -17.43 -19.13
CA GLU A 366 5.27 -16.85 -20.08
C GLU A 366 5.11 -15.34 -20.19
N TYR A 367 3.88 -14.85 -20.17
CA TYR A 367 3.62 -13.41 -20.17
C TYR A 367 4.14 -12.75 -18.88
N TYR A 368 3.82 -13.28 -17.71
CA TYR A 368 4.32 -12.70 -16.46
C TYR A 368 5.84 -12.65 -16.40
N MET A 369 6.51 -13.71 -16.86
CA MET A 369 7.98 -13.76 -16.89
C MET A 369 8.61 -12.88 -17.98
N SER A 370 7.82 -12.34 -18.90
CA SER A 370 8.30 -11.40 -19.93
C SER A 370 8.27 -9.93 -19.49
N GLU A 371 7.58 -9.62 -18.40
CA GLU A 371 7.47 -8.25 -17.91
C GLU A 371 8.76 -7.80 -17.20
N PRO A 372 9.14 -6.53 -17.33
CA PRO A 372 10.39 -6.03 -16.74
C PRO A 372 10.39 -6.04 -15.22
N VAL A 373 11.57 -6.25 -14.66
CA VAL A 373 11.87 -6.11 -13.22
C VAL A 373 12.73 -4.89 -13.01
N ARG A 374 12.43 -4.08 -12.01
CA ARG A 374 13.17 -2.85 -11.73
C ARG A 374 13.32 -2.58 -10.22
N ASP A 375 14.20 -1.65 -9.89
CA ASP A 375 14.42 -1.20 -8.52
C ASP A 375 13.53 0.01 -8.19
N ASN A 376 13.19 0.18 -6.92
CA ASN A 376 12.49 1.34 -6.35
C ASN A 376 11.14 1.64 -7.03
N ASP A 377 10.40 0.60 -7.38
CA ASP A 377 9.04 0.79 -7.88
C ASP A 377 8.10 1.21 -6.74
N PRO A 378 7.31 2.29 -6.88
CA PRO A 378 6.38 2.78 -5.85
C PRO A 378 5.45 1.71 -5.29
N LYS A 379 5.06 0.75 -6.13
CA LYS A 379 4.17 -0.37 -5.79
C LYS A 379 4.80 -1.35 -4.80
N GLY A 380 6.14 -1.36 -4.69
CA GLY A 380 6.89 -2.12 -3.70
C GLY A 380 7.37 -1.23 -2.54
N VAL A 381 7.90 -0.05 -2.86
CA VAL A 381 8.44 0.91 -1.88
C VAL A 381 7.37 1.36 -0.88
N GLY A 382 6.15 1.64 -1.36
CA GLY A 382 5.04 2.01 -0.47
C GLY A 382 4.73 0.93 0.57
N PRO A 383 4.36 -0.28 0.16
CA PRO A 383 4.11 -1.39 1.08
C PRO A 383 5.31 -1.77 1.96
N PHE A 384 6.55 -1.62 1.45
CA PHE A 384 7.76 -1.80 2.27
C PHE A 384 7.79 -0.83 3.45
N MET A 385 7.47 0.45 3.24
CA MET A 385 7.41 1.44 4.33
C MET A 385 6.34 1.10 5.36
N TRP A 386 5.16 0.61 4.94
CA TRP A 386 4.15 0.12 5.87
C TRP A 386 4.61 -1.12 6.64
N ALA A 387 5.23 -2.11 5.97
CA ALA A 387 5.77 -3.29 6.64
C ALA A 387 6.87 -2.91 7.65
N ALA A 388 7.73 -1.95 7.30
CA ALA A 388 8.75 -1.43 8.20
C ALA A 388 8.13 -0.77 9.46
N LEU A 389 7.10 0.07 9.28
CA LEU A 389 6.38 0.67 10.42
C LEU A 389 5.78 -0.39 11.35
N GLU A 390 5.20 -1.46 10.81
CA GLU A 390 4.67 -2.54 11.64
C GLU A 390 5.79 -3.26 12.43
N MET A 391 6.97 -3.47 11.83
CA MET A 391 8.14 -4.00 12.54
C MET A 391 8.66 -3.06 13.63
N GLU A 392 8.65 -1.76 13.35
CA GLU A 392 9.04 -0.71 14.29
C GLU A 392 8.07 -0.64 15.48
N HIS A 393 6.78 -0.85 15.27
CA HIS A 393 5.80 -1.03 16.35
C HIS A 393 6.09 -2.24 17.25
N LEU A 394 6.75 -3.26 16.71
CA LEU A 394 7.24 -4.43 17.47
C LEU A 394 8.62 -4.20 18.11
N GLY A 395 9.19 -2.98 18.03
CA GLY A 395 10.47 -2.62 18.61
C GLY A 395 11.69 -3.02 17.78
N TYR A 396 11.50 -3.45 16.53
CA TYR A 396 12.61 -3.70 15.62
C TYR A 396 13.19 -2.38 15.08
N THR A 397 14.49 -2.41 14.87
CA THR A 397 15.28 -1.31 14.31
C THR A 397 16.22 -1.87 13.24
N VAL A 398 16.88 -1.00 12.48
CA VAL A 398 17.95 -1.40 11.53
C VAL A 398 19.02 -2.23 12.23
N GLN A 399 19.39 -1.87 13.47
CA GLN A 399 20.49 -2.49 14.21
C GLN A 399 20.14 -3.84 14.83
N ASN A 400 18.84 -4.07 15.17
CA ASN A 400 18.43 -5.27 15.89
C ASN A 400 17.54 -6.22 15.08
N LEU A 401 17.28 -5.94 13.80
CA LEU A 401 16.37 -6.73 12.96
C LEU A 401 16.70 -8.22 12.96
N PHE A 402 17.98 -8.56 12.96
CA PHE A 402 18.47 -9.94 12.94
C PHE A 402 18.89 -10.46 14.32
N ASN A 403 18.57 -9.74 15.39
CA ASN A 403 18.81 -10.21 16.75
C ASN A 403 17.61 -11.06 17.23
N ASP A 404 17.88 -12.33 17.55
CA ASP A 404 16.86 -13.27 18.05
C ASP A 404 16.47 -13.01 19.52
N ASP A 405 17.23 -12.17 20.25
CA ASP A 405 16.88 -11.76 21.61
C ASP A 405 15.71 -10.75 21.67
N VAL A 406 15.34 -10.14 20.53
CA VAL A 406 14.10 -9.36 20.45
C VAL A 406 12.93 -10.33 20.58
N ASN A 407 12.17 -10.21 21.67
CA ASN A 407 11.04 -11.08 21.95
C ASN A 407 9.74 -10.47 21.38
N PRO A 408 9.41 -10.71 20.09
CA PRO A 408 8.21 -10.18 19.47
C PRO A 408 6.93 -10.77 20.10
N ASP A 409 6.98 -12.01 20.60
CA ASP A 409 5.84 -12.66 21.25
C ASP A 409 5.43 -11.95 22.54
N GLY A 410 6.40 -11.46 23.31
CA GLY A 410 6.14 -10.68 24.51
C GLY A 410 5.52 -9.32 24.19
N ILE A 411 5.97 -8.67 23.13
CA ILE A 411 5.46 -7.39 22.64
C ILE A 411 4.07 -7.59 22.01
N ALA A 412 3.89 -8.60 21.16
CA ALA A 412 2.61 -8.92 20.56
C ALA A 412 1.54 -9.26 21.62
N LYS A 413 1.89 -10.03 22.67
CA LYS A 413 0.98 -10.31 23.78
C LYS A 413 0.59 -9.06 24.55
N ASN A 414 1.52 -8.11 24.74
CA ASN A 414 1.20 -6.81 25.34
C ASN A 414 0.28 -5.97 24.44
N ILE A 415 0.54 -5.97 23.13
CA ILE A 415 -0.30 -5.28 22.14
C ILE A 415 -1.70 -5.87 22.13
N MET A 416 -1.83 -7.21 22.10
CA MET A 416 -3.12 -7.92 22.11
C MET A 416 -3.85 -7.79 23.46
N ALA A 417 -3.13 -7.70 24.57
CA ALA A 417 -3.71 -7.48 25.90
C ALA A 417 -4.19 -6.03 26.11
N HIS A 418 -3.60 -5.08 25.38
CA HIS A 418 -3.90 -3.66 25.45
C HIS A 418 -4.09 -3.05 24.05
N PRO A 419 -5.02 -3.57 23.22
CA PRO A 419 -5.26 -3.06 21.85
C PRO A 419 -5.63 -1.57 21.86
N ASP A 420 -6.20 -1.08 22.97
CA ASP A 420 -6.58 0.31 23.19
C ASP A 420 -5.38 1.28 23.21
N GLU A 421 -4.18 0.82 23.55
CA GLU A 421 -2.98 1.67 23.59
C GLU A 421 -2.35 1.86 22.20
N MET A 422 -2.63 0.95 21.27
CA MET A 422 -2.07 0.92 19.91
C MET A 422 -3.11 1.27 18.81
N GLY A 423 -4.35 1.53 19.20
CA GLY A 423 -5.43 1.85 18.26
C GLY A 423 -5.18 3.15 17.50
N VAL A 424 -5.74 3.22 16.31
CA VAL A 424 -5.74 4.46 15.51
C VAL A 424 -6.34 5.59 16.34
N THR A 425 -5.61 6.68 16.41
CA THR A 425 -5.99 7.83 17.22
C THR A 425 -6.47 8.95 16.31
N TYR A 426 -7.63 9.51 16.63
CA TYR A 426 -8.23 10.62 15.91
C TYR A 426 -8.33 11.83 16.81
N SER A 427 -8.10 13.04 16.27
CA SER A 427 -8.49 14.29 16.92
C SER A 427 -10.02 14.41 17.00
N LEU A 428 -10.53 15.36 17.80
CA LEU A 428 -11.98 15.56 17.97
C LEU A 428 -12.70 15.91 16.67
N ASP A 429 -11.99 16.42 15.69
CA ASP A 429 -12.48 16.78 14.35
C ASP A 429 -12.28 15.63 13.32
N GLY A 430 -11.98 14.41 13.80
CA GLY A 430 -11.92 13.19 12.99
C GLY A 430 -10.63 12.97 12.20
N ARG A 431 -9.56 13.74 12.46
CA ARG A 431 -8.27 13.56 11.81
C ARG A 431 -7.50 12.42 12.46
N LYS A 432 -6.91 11.51 11.68
CA LYS A 432 -5.93 10.55 12.19
C LYS A 432 -4.69 11.32 12.68
N VAL A 433 -4.26 11.07 13.90
CA VAL A 433 -3.12 11.76 14.54
C VAL A 433 -2.12 10.76 15.10
N GLY A 434 -0.83 11.13 15.05
CA GLY A 434 0.27 10.32 15.58
C GLY A 434 0.48 10.49 17.09
N LYS A 435 1.43 9.74 17.63
CA LYS A 435 1.76 9.72 19.08
C LYS A 435 2.21 11.07 19.62
N SER A 436 2.75 11.94 18.77
CA SER A 436 3.21 13.30 19.15
C SER A 436 2.09 14.33 19.28
N TYR A 437 0.85 13.98 18.93
CA TYR A 437 -0.29 14.89 19.01
C TYR A 437 -0.62 15.22 20.47
N LYS A 438 -0.79 16.52 20.76
CA LYS A 438 -1.18 17.03 22.08
C LYS A 438 -2.60 17.57 22.00
N GLY A 439 -3.45 17.12 22.93
CA GLY A 439 -4.85 17.52 22.98
C GLY A 439 -5.78 16.35 23.26
N ILE A 440 -7.09 16.58 23.09
CA ILE A 440 -8.07 15.50 23.26
C ILE A 440 -8.16 14.73 21.93
N VAL A 441 -8.02 13.41 22.06
CA VAL A 441 -8.11 12.47 20.92
C VAL A 441 -9.22 11.47 21.15
N ILE A 442 -9.69 10.87 20.07
CA ILE A 442 -10.57 9.69 20.09
C ILE A 442 -9.71 8.48 19.70
N ARG A 443 -9.66 7.49 20.58
CA ARG A 443 -9.02 6.20 20.33
C ARG A 443 -9.98 5.11 20.76
N ASN A 444 -10.31 4.18 19.84
CA ASN A 444 -11.30 3.12 20.07
C ASN A 444 -12.63 3.64 20.66
N GLY A 445 -13.13 4.75 20.10
CA GLY A 445 -14.36 5.40 20.57
C GLY A 445 -14.26 6.18 21.87
N ASN A 446 -13.13 6.14 22.60
CA ASN A 446 -12.91 6.82 23.88
C ASN A 446 -12.18 8.15 23.70
N LYS A 447 -12.57 9.17 24.46
CA LYS A 447 -11.85 10.46 24.53
C LYS A 447 -10.68 10.36 25.51
N ILE A 448 -9.46 10.59 25.01
CA ILE A 448 -8.21 10.52 25.77
C ILE A 448 -7.50 11.87 25.66
N MET A 449 -6.91 12.36 26.76
CA MET A 449 -6.08 13.56 26.76
C MET A 449 -4.61 13.16 26.54
N CYS A 450 -4.05 13.50 25.38
CA CYS A 450 -2.63 13.39 25.09
C CYS A 450 -1.92 14.66 25.58
N LYS A 451 -0.96 14.50 26.48
CA LYS A 451 -0.19 15.58 27.13
C LYS A 451 1.08 15.94 26.39
#